data_8cf62e8c15d6bea952a9295d046fca4a
#
_entry.id   8cf62e8c15d6bea952a9295d046fca4a
#
_cell.length_a   1.000
_cell.length_b   1.000
_cell.length_c   1.000
_cell.angle_alpha   90.00
_cell.angle_beta   90.00
_cell.angle_gamma   90.00
#
_symmetry.space_group_name_H-M   'P 1'
#
loop_
_entity.id
_entity.type
_entity.pdbx_description
1 polymer ?
#
loop_
_entity_poly.entity_id
_entity_poly.type
_entity_poly.pdbx_seq_one_letter_code
_entity_poly.pdbx_strand_id
1 'polypeptide(L)'
;ILLERPLCFAPFGQSRVAFPKSDLQYVTKDKMVIVFYHIPWRETNNKNRVEMMKLLDGYANILLLSGHTHYQENFHGTTPYNFAERIHGAACGAWWHSNICGEGTPNGYQMYEINGTNVVNNYYKSTNYDKSFQIRLHRGNKSWGGSYGTFGYGLGSDYIVANVWNYDTGWQVKVYEDDVFSGNMTMAYADFFNNDAWSQAYHIATLNRNPANYSQISKHNFVYKLKNPGARVKVVAIDGYANQYEQTEFTETLESAYTYR
;
A
#
# COMPACT_ATOMS: atom_id res chain seq x y z
N ILE A 1 8.55 -12.47 17.95
CA ILE A 1 8.16 -11.83 19.23
C ILE A 1 7.02 -10.90 18.94
N LEU A 2 5.87 -11.18 19.51
CA LEU A 2 4.67 -10.36 19.37
C LEU A 2 4.76 -9.21 20.39
N LEU A 3 4.92 -7.99 19.90
CA LEU A 3 4.89 -6.78 20.73
C LEU A 3 3.51 -6.12 20.59
N GLU A 4 2.50 -6.68 21.27
CA GLU A 4 1.17 -6.09 21.32
C GLU A 4 0.89 -5.35 22.63
N ARG A 5 0.52 -4.08 22.49
CA ARG A 5 -0.56 -3.44 23.28
C ARG A 5 -1.21 -2.33 22.46
N PRO A 6 -2.51 -2.42 22.21
CA PRO A 6 -3.25 -1.38 21.49
C PRO A 6 -3.56 -0.23 22.47
N LEU A 7 -2.84 0.87 22.34
CA LEU A 7 -3.30 2.17 22.80
C LEU A 7 -3.23 3.11 21.61
N CYS A 8 -4.36 3.38 21.02
CA CYS A 8 -4.53 4.10 19.74
C CYS A 8 -3.98 5.53 19.70
N PHE A 9 -3.48 6.10 20.79
CA PHE A 9 -3.10 7.51 20.87
C PHE A 9 -1.83 7.83 21.66
N ALA A 10 -1.04 6.85 22.07
CA ALA A 10 0.15 7.14 22.84
C ALA A 10 1.44 6.94 22.05
N PRO A 11 2.37 7.92 22.03
CA PRO A 11 3.70 7.72 21.48
C PRO A 11 4.40 6.56 22.20
N PHE A 12 5.37 5.95 21.54
CA PHE A 12 6.15 4.82 22.06
C PHE A 12 6.81 5.24 23.40
N GLY A 13 6.16 4.97 24.53
CA GLY A 13 6.66 5.32 25.87
C GLY A 13 7.89 4.48 26.24
N GLN A 14 8.68 4.94 27.23
CA GLN A 14 9.89 4.23 27.71
C GLN A 14 9.60 2.77 28.13
N SER A 15 8.45 2.51 28.73
CA SER A 15 8.03 1.15 29.12
C SER A 15 7.87 0.19 27.93
N ARG A 16 7.62 0.71 26.73
CA ARG A 16 7.47 -0.10 25.50
C ARG A 16 8.80 -0.49 24.88
N VAL A 17 9.88 0.22 25.18
CA VAL A 17 11.24 -0.15 24.80
C VAL A 17 11.85 -1.11 25.82
N ALA A 18 11.50 -0.96 27.08
CA ALA A 18 12.02 -1.82 28.15
C ALA A 18 11.62 -3.29 27.98
N PHE A 19 10.41 -3.57 27.54
CA PHE A 19 9.93 -4.93 27.32
C PHE A 19 10.71 -5.64 26.18
N PRO A 20 10.80 -5.09 24.94
CA PRO A 20 11.63 -5.69 23.89
C PRO A 20 13.09 -5.83 24.30
N LYS A 21 13.65 -4.86 25.02
CA LYS A 21 15.03 -4.93 25.52
C LYS A 21 15.22 -6.13 26.47
N SER A 22 14.27 -6.38 27.34
CA SER A 22 14.31 -7.53 28.25
C SER A 22 14.22 -8.86 27.49
N ASP A 23 13.35 -8.96 26.48
CA ASP A 23 13.13 -10.19 25.75
C ASP A 23 14.25 -10.48 24.74
N LEU A 24 14.71 -9.47 24.02
CA LEU A 24 15.72 -9.61 22.98
C LEU A 24 17.09 -10.02 23.51
N GLN A 25 17.37 -9.83 24.81
CA GLN A 25 18.62 -10.33 25.42
C GLN A 25 18.73 -11.88 25.42
N TYR A 26 17.60 -12.59 25.28
CA TYR A 26 17.56 -14.05 25.22
C TYR A 26 17.50 -14.59 23.78
N VAL A 27 17.47 -13.70 22.77
CA VAL A 27 17.33 -14.04 21.36
C VAL A 27 18.66 -13.83 20.66
N THR A 28 19.22 -14.88 20.09
CA THR A 28 20.47 -14.81 19.35
C THR A 28 20.31 -14.06 18.03
N LYS A 29 21.34 -13.39 17.56
CA LYS A 29 21.30 -12.51 16.38
C LYS A 29 21.09 -13.24 15.06
N ASP A 30 21.23 -14.56 15.04
CA ASP A 30 20.93 -15.44 13.90
C ASP A 30 19.43 -15.63 13.64
N LYS A 31 18.57 -15.05 14.48
CA LYS A 31 17.10 -15.16 14.36
C LYS A 31 16.51 -13.99 13.59
N MET A 32 15.36 -14.27 12.99
CA MET A 32 14.46 -13.22 12.47
C MET A 32 13.63 -12.64 13.61
N VAL A 33 13.49 -11.32 13.64
CA VAL A 33 12.61 -10.60 14.57
C VAL A 33 11.47 -9.97 13.80
N ILE A 34 10.24 -10.31 14.20
CA ILE A 34 9.03 -9.70 13.64
C ILE A 34 8.44 -8.80 14.71
N VAL A 35 8.29 -7.53 14.38
CA VAL A 35 7.75 -6.51 15.30
C VAL A 35 6.39 -6.05 14.79
N PHE A 36 5.36 -6.27 15.61
CA PHE A 36 4.01 -5.78 15.35
C PHE A 36 3.75 -4.55 16.24
N TYR A 37 3.25 -3.50 15.63
CA TYR A 37 2.85 -2.29 16.34
C TYR A 37 1.75 -1.56 15.58
N HIS A 38 1.04 -0.63 16.24
CA HIS A 38 -0.14 -0.03 15.64
C HIS A 38 0.22 1.17 14.76
N ILE A 39 0.89 2.18 15.35
CA ILE A 39 1.20 3.45 14.66
C ILE A 39 2.54 3.32 13.93
N PRO A 40 2.61 3.58 12.61
CA PRO A 40 3.84 3.51 11.85
C PRO A 40 4.96 4.35 12.45
N TRP A 41 6.16 3.81 12.47
CA TRP A 41 7.32 4.52 13.00
C TRP A 41 7.69 5.75 12.17
N ARG A 42 7.40 5.75 10.88
CA ARG A 42 7.63 6.91 10.03
C ARG A 42 6.80 8.13 10.45
N GLU A 43 5.63 7.91 11.04
CA GLU A 43 4.70 8.99 11.44
C GLU A 43 5.06 9.58 12.81
N THR A 44 5.94 8.93 13.53
CA THR A 44 6.30 9.36 14.88
C THR A 44 7.69 9.97 14.90
N ASN A 45 7.82 11.24 15.34
CA ASN A 45 9.08 11.85 15.73
C ASN A 45 9.61 11.24 17.06
N ASN A 46 9.58 9.93 17.17
CA ASN A 46 9.67 9.25 18.43
C ASN A 46 11.13 8.96 18.80
N LYS A 47 11.61 9.51 19.91
CA LYS A 47 12.94 9.20 20.47
C LYS A 47 13.13 7.69 20.64
N ASN A 48 12.08 6.99 21.00
CA ASN A 48 12.09 5.55 21.24
C ASN A 48 12.21 4.72 19.97
N ARG A 49 11.86 5.27 18.77
CA ARG A 49 12.12 4.61 17.49
C ARG A 49 13.61 4.33 17.30
N VAL A 50 14.45 5.33 17.55
CA VAL A 50 15.91 5.21 17.43
C VAL A 50 16.45 4.13 18.39
N GLU A 51 15.94 4.10 19.62
CA GLU A 51 16.33 3.10 20.60
C GLU A 51 15.88 1.70 20.21
N MET A 52 14.64 1.55 19.71
CA MET A 52 14.16 0.29 19.18
C MET A 52 14.99 -0.19 17.99
N MET A 53 15.33 0.68 17.05
CA MET A 53 16.18 0.32 15.90
C MET A 53 17.57 -0.16 16.36
N LYS A 54 18.15 0.47 17.39
CA LYS A 54 19.41 -0.01 17.99
C LYS A 54 19.30 -1.40 18.60
N LEU A 55 18.18 -1.72 19.24
CA LEU A 55 17.94 -3.05 19.80
C LEU A 55 17.82 -4.11 18.73
N LEU A 56 17.23 -3.75 17.59
CA LEU A 56 17.02 -4.64 16.45
C LEU A 56 18.28 -4.81 15.58
N ASP A 57 19.24 -3.93 15.73
CA ASP A 57 20.46 -3.98 14.93
C ASP A 57 21.21 -5.30 15.06
N GLY A 58 21.72 -5.80 13.95
CA GLY A 58 22.49 -7.04 13.86
C GLY A 58 21.70 -8.33 13.89
N TYR A 59 20.36 -8.31 13.98
CA TYR A 59 19.57 -9.53 13.74
C TYR A 59 19.60 -9.96 12.27
N ALA A 60 19.50 -11.27 12.03
CA ALA A 60 19.62 -11.84 10.69
C ALA A 60 18.58 -11.27 9.73
N ASN A 61 17.36 -11.02 10.22
CA ASN A 61 16.32 -10.33 9.47
C ASN A 61 15.34 -9.63 10.42
N ILE A 62 14.75 -8.53 9.94
CA ILE A 62 13.80 -7.73 10.70
C ILE A 62 12.59 -7.44 9.82
N LEU A 63 11.40 -7.79 10.30
CA LEU A 63 10.15 -7.49 9.65
C LEU A 63 9.30 -6.58 10.54
N LEU A 64 9.09 -5.33 10.12
CA LEU A 64 8.31 -4.33 10.83
C LEU A 64 6.92 -4.22 10.22
N LEU A 65 5.90 -4.49 11.02
CA LEU A 65 4.50 -4.56 10.58
C LEU A 65 3.66 -3.57 11.39
N SER A 66 3.00 -2.65 10.69
CA SER A 66 2.14 -1.63 11.30
C SER A 66 0.80 -1.47 10.56
N GLY A 67 -0.07 -0.63 11.11
CA GLY A 67 -1.38 -0.33 10.56
C GLY A 67 -1.76 1.14 10.79
N HIS A 68 -2.88 1.41 11.45
CA HIS A 68 -3.35 2.72 11.89
C HIS A 68 -3.82 3.67 10.77
N THR A 69 -3.08 3.79 9.72
CA THR A 69 -3.27 4.79 8.66
C THR A 69 -4.45 4.49 7.74
N HIS A 70 -4.95 3.25 7.77
CA HIS A 70 -6.01 2.75 6.89
C HIS A 70 -5.69 2.87 5.40
N TYR A 71 -4.39 2.76 5.06
CA TYR A 71 -3.90 2.60 3.69
C TYR A 71 -2.74 1.62 3.64
N GLN A 72 -2.50 1.05 2.46
CA GLN A 72 -1.40 0.12 2.20
C GLN A 72 -0.17 0.90 1.76
N GLU A 73 0.98 0.64 2.40
CA GLU A 73 2.25 1.20 1.96
C GLU A 73 3.43 0.35 2.43
N ASN A 74 4.39 0.13 1.54
CA ASN A 74 5.70 -0.39 1.86
C ASN A 74 6.67 0.77 1.96
N PHE A 75 7.08 1.12 3.17
CA PHE A 75 7.92 2.28 3.45
C PHE A 75 9.37 1.87 3.72
N HIS A 76 10.31 2.58 3.12
CA HIS A 76 11.75 2.41 3.34
C HIS A 76 12.33 3.67 3.98
N GLY A 77 12.71 3.56 5.23
CA GLY A 77 13.34 4.63 5.99
C GLY A 77 14.84 4.66 5.79
N THR A 78 15.42 5.86 5.76
CA THR A 78 16.86 6.07 5.51
C THR A 78 17.62 6.61 6.73
N THR A 79 16.95 7.19 7.70
CA THR A 79 17.61 7.88 8.82
C THR A 79 16.87 7.60 10.13
N PRO A 80 17.58 7.32 11.21
CA PRO A 80 19.03 7.09 11.35
C PRO A 80 19.48 5.69 10.95
N TYR A 81 18.53 4.77 10.67
CA TYR A 81 18.77 3.39 10.25
C TYR A 81 17.93 3.06 9.02
N ASN A 82 18.52 2.32 8.10
CA ASN A 82 17.77 1.73 7.00
C ASN A 82 16.81 0.66 7.57
N PHE A 83 15.52 0.84 7.33
CA PHE A 83 14.51 -0.14 7.72
C PHE A 83 13.38 -0.19 6.70
N ALA A 84 12.78 -1.36 6.57
CA ALA A 84 11.57 -1.55 5.79
C ALA A 84 10.38 -1.73 6.73
N GLU A 85 9.38 -0.88 6.60
CA GLU A 85 8.14 -0.94 7.36
C GLU A 85 6.99 -1.27 6.42
N ARG A 86 6.21 -2.29 6.78
CA ARG A 86 5.01 -2.70 6.04
C ARG A 86 3.79 -2.14 6.76
N ILE A 87 3.19 -1.13 6.17
CA ILE A 87 2.00 -0.47 6.68
C ILE A 87 0.80 -1.11 5.97
N HIS A 88 -0.03 -1.83 6.73
CA HIS A 88 -1.10 -2.62 6.16
C HIS A 88 -2.38 -1.81 6.01
N GLY A 89 -3.04 -1.98 4.86
CA GLY A 89 -4.40 -1.53 4.64
C GLY A 89 -5.35 -2.14 5.67
N ALA A 90 -6.37 -1.39 6.04
CA ALA A 90 -7.29 -1.80 7.08
C ALA A 90 -8.29 -2.85 6.58
N ALA A 91 -8.48 -3.93 7.34
CA ALA A 91 -9.54 -4.92 7.08
C ALA A 91 -10.94 -4.30 7.11
N CYS A 92 -11.11 -3.18 7.83
CA CYS A 92 -12.34 -2.40 7.89
C CYS A 92 -12.44 -1.31 6.80
N GLY A 93 -11.50 -1.26 5.84
CA GLY A 93 -11.43 -0.20 4.85
C GLY A 93 -11.20 1.19 5.46
N ALA A 94 -11.65 2.25 4.81
CA ALA A 94 -11.54 3.60 5.34
C ALA A 94 -12.52 3.81 6.51
N TRP A 95 -11.97 3.82 7.73
CA TRP A 95 -12.66 4.24 8.96
C TRP A 95 -14.01 3.54 9.21
N TRP A 96 -14.12 2.24 8.94
CA TRP A 96 -15.37 1.44 9.13
C TRP A 96 -16.55 1.90 8.25
N HIS A 97 -16.31 2.68 7.23
CA HIS A 97 -17.35 3.26 6.38
C HIS A 97 -17.34 2.76 4.96
N SER A 98 -16.38 1.91 4.62
CA SER A 98 -16.13 1.49 3.24
C SER A 98 -15.37 0.16 3.24
N ASN A 99 -15.47 -0.56 2.12
CA ASN A 99 -14.66 -1.73 1.82
C ASN A 99 -13.36 -1.37 1.04
N ILE A 100 -13.07 -0.08 0.91
CA ILE A 100 -11.89 0.45 0.22
C ILE A 100 -11.11 1.34 1.20
N CYS A 101 -9.79 1.17 1.27
CA CYS A 101 -8.90 2.11 1.94
C CYS A 101 -8.86 3.45 1.18
N GLY A 102 -8.50 4.53 1.87
CA GLY A 102 -8.59 5.88 1.28
C GLY A 102 -7.78 6.08 0.01
N GLU A 103 -6.68 5.39 -0.16
CA GLU A 103 -5.79 5.41 -1.33
C GLU A 103 -6.17 4.40 -2.43
N GLY A 104 -7.29 3.69 -2.29
CA GLY A 104 -7.85 2.83 -3.32
C GLY A 104 -7.60 1.33 -3.16
N THR A 105 -6.78 0.90 -2.20
CA THR A 105 -6.61 -0.52 -1.89
C THR A 105 -7.92 -1.10 -1.34
N PRO A 106 -8.42 -2.23 -1.85
CA PRO A 106 -9.55 -2.91 -1.23
C PRO A 106 -9.23 -3.33 0.20
N ASN A 107 -10.23 -3.38 1.08
CA ASN A 107 -10.01 -3.91 2.42
C ASN A 107 -9.51 -5.36 2.39
N GLY A 108 -8.58 -5.68 3.30
CA GLY A 108 -7.94 -7.00 3.26
C GLY A 108 -6.86 -7.17 4.31
N TYR A 109 -5.94 -8.06 4.01
CA TYR A 109 -4.83 -8.42 4.86
C TYR A 109 -3.61 -8.87 4.05
N GLN A 110 -2.44 -8.84 4.68
CA GLN A 110 -1.19 -9.29 4.08
C GLN A 110 -0.85 -10.71 4.52
N MET A 111 -0.43 -11.53 3.57
CA MET A 111 0.11 -12.88 3.81
C MET A 111 1.62 -12.86 3.67
N TYR A 112 2.32 -13.50 4.60
CA TYR A 112 3.77 -13.68 4.58
C TYR A 112 4.08 -15.16 4.68
N GLU A 113 4.91 -15.66 3.78
CA GLU A 113 5.47 -16.99 3.83
C GLU A 113 6.93 -16.88 4.30
N ILE A 114 7.24 -17.53 5.42
CA ILE A 114 8.55 -17.44 6.06
C ILE A 114 9.22 -18.82 6.04
N ASN A 115 10.46 -18.86 5.57
CA ASN A 115 11.32 -20.03 5.63
C ASN A 115 12.63 -19.69 6.36
N GLY A 116 12.81 -20.27 7.53
CA GLY A 116 13.91 -19.93 8.42
C GLY A 116 13.83 -18.46 8.86
N THR A 117 14.79 -17.66 8.44
CA THR A 117 14.85 -16.22 8.75
C THR A 117 14.47 -15.33 7.57
N ASN A 118 13.94 -15.89 6.49
CA ASN A 118 13.63 -15.14 5.27
C ASN A 118 12.13 -15.13 4.98
N VAL A 119 11.61 -13.99 4.59
CA VAL A 119 10.33 -13.90 3.90
C VAL A 119 10.58 -14.39 2.46
N VAL A 120 9.99 -15.52 2.11
CA VAL A 120 10.16 -16.14 0.79
C VAL A 120 9.03 -15.81 -0.17
N ASN A 121 7.93 -15.30 0.35
CA ASN A 121 6.82 -14.77 -0.44
C ASN A 121 5.95 -13.84 0.41
N ASN A 122 5.33 -12.84 -0.19
CA ASN A 122 4.24 -12.10 0.42
C ASN A 122 3.27 -11.59 -0.65
N TYR A 123 2.00 -11.45 -0.28
CA TYR A 123 0.99 -10.91 -1.15
C TYR A 123 -0.16 -10.30 -0.34
N TYR A 124 -0.81 -9.31 -0.90
CA TYR A 124 -2.03 -8.75 -0.35
C TYR A 124 -3.25 -9.59 -0.75
N LYS A 125 -4.14 -9.86 0.18
CA LYS A 125 -5.40 -10.56 -0.07
C LYS A 125 -6.57 -9.71 0.36
N SER A 126 -7.31 -9.20 -0.61
CA SER A 126 -8.60 -8.55 -0.34
C SER A 126 -9.61 -9.55 0.21
N THR A 127 -10.49 -9.09 1.09
CA THR A 127 -11.61 -9.91 1.59
C THR A 127 -12.64 -10.21 0.50
N ASN A 128 -12.78 -9.32 -0.48
CA ASN A 128 -13.84 -9.35 -1.49
C ASN A 128 -13.38 -9.82 -2.86
N TYR A 129 -12.06 -9.82 -3.13
CA TYR A 129 -11.52 -10.14 -4.44
C TYR A 129 -10.56 -11.33 -4.37
N ASP A 130 -10.38 -11.99 -5.50
CA ASP A 130 -9.39 -13.06 -5.64
C ASP A 130 -7.96 -12.52 -5.40
N LYS A 131 -7.04 -13.41 -5.04
CA LYS A 131 -5.61 -13.11 -4.84
C LYS A 131 -4.97 -12.49 -6.09
N SER A 132 -5.43 -12.83 -7.27
CA SER A 132 -4.92 -12.30 -8.55
C SER A 132 -5.26 -10.83 -8.77
N PHE A 133 -6.31 -10.30 -8.11
CA PHE A 133 -6.71 -8.90 -8.25
C PHE A 133 -5.82 -8.00 -7.39
N GLN A 134 -4.71 -7.54 -7.98
CA GLN A 134 -3.71 -6.66 -7.33
C GLN A 134 -3.58 -5.29 -7.99
N ILE A 135 -4.35 -5.05 -9.05
CA ILE A 135 -4.27 -3.83 -9.86
C ILE A 135 -5.67 -3.35 -10.18
N ARG A 136 -5.93 -2.05 -9.97
CA ARG A 136 -7.09 -1.36 -10.55
C ARG A 136 -6.60 -0.44 -11.65
N LEU A 137 -7.17 -0.60 -12.87
CA LEU A 137 -6.73 0.08 -14.07
C LEU A 137 -7.77 1.12 -14.51
N HIS A 138 -7.31 2.31 -14.90
CA HIS A 138 -8.15 3.43 -15.30
C HIS A 138 -7.62 4.09 -16.58
N ARG A 139 -8.54 4.68 -17.37
CA ARG A 139 -8.17 5.67 -18.39
C ARG A 139 -7.75 6.96 -17.71
N GLY A 140 -6.69 7.61 -18.20
CA GLY A 140 -6.16 8.83 -17.59
C GLY A 140 -7.15 10.00 -17.60
N ASN A 141 -7.96 10.10 -18.64
CA ASN A 141 -9.00 11.11 -18.79
C ASN A 141 -10.34 10.74 -18.15
N LYS A 142 -10.43 9.58 -17.45
CA LYS A 142 -11.66 9.16 -16.79
C LYS A 142 -12.03 10.11 -15.67
N SER A 143 -13.30 10.48 -15.63
CA SER A 143 -13.91 11.24 -14.55
C SER A 143 -15.10 10.47 -13.97
N TRP A 144 -15.17 10.42 -12.65
CA TRP A 144 -16.31 9.86 -11.91
C TRP A 144 -17.20 10.95 -11.33
N GLY A 145 -17.04 12.18 -11.79
CA GLY A 145 -17.82 13.36 -11.37
C GLY A 145 -17.17 14.11 -10.21
N GLY A 146 -17.63 15.37 -10.02
CA GLY A 146 -17.12 16.26 -9.01
C GLY A 146 -15.65 16.68 -9.19
N SER A 147 -15.18 17.54 -8.32
CA SER A 147 -13.80 18.06 -8.34
C SER A 147 -12.74 17.03 -7.91
N TYR A 148 -13.16 15.90 -7.38
CA TYR A 148 -12.27 14.86 -6.82
C TYR A 148 -12.15 13.62 -7.70
N GLY A 149 -13.02 13.47 -8.68
CA GLY A 149 -13.14 12.25 -9.47
C GLY A 149 -12.28 12.20 -10.73
N THR A 150 -11.19 12.98 -10.82
CA THR A 150 -10.29 13.03 -11.97
C THR A 150 -8.84 12.82 -11.59
N PHE A 151 -8.12 12.03 -12.37
CA PHE A 151 -6.67 11.86 -12.19
C PHE A 151 -5.93 13.03 -12.79
N GLY A 152 -5.21 13.77 -11.96
CA GLY A 152 -4.30 14.82 -12.34
C GLY A 152 -4.87 15.88 -13.32
N TYR A 153 -4.20 16.99 -13.43
CA TYR A 153 -4.55 18.00 -14.41
C TYR A 153 -3.92 17.63 -15.78
N GLY A 154 -4.76 17.45 -16.78
CA GLY A 154 -4.31 17.34 -18.17
C GLY A 154 -3.91 15.95 -18.67
N LEU A 155 -4.25 14.88 -17.95
CA LEU A 155 -4.12 13.54 -18.51
C LEU A 155 -5.12 13.34 -19.65
N GLY A 156 -4.61 13.04 -20.84
CA GLY A 156 -5.42 12.75 -22.02
C GLY A 156 -5.96 11.32 -22.06
N SER A 157 -6.76 11.02 -23.08
CA SER A 157 -7.27 9.67 -23.34
C SER A 157 -6.17 8.68 -23.74
N ASP A 158 -5.00 9.17 -24.08
CA ASP A 158 -3.79 8.42 -24.38
C ASP A 158 -2.99 8.01 -23.14
N TYR A 159 -3.44 8.38 -21.93
CA TYR A 159 -2.84 7.95 -20.68
C TYR A 159 -3.67 6.86 -20.00
N ILE A 160 -2.96 5.99 -19.28
CA ILE A 160 -3.55 5.03 -18.35
C ILE A 160 -2.97 5.22 -16.95
N VAL A 161 -3.76 4.90 -15.94
CA VAL A 161 -3.39 4.93 -14.52
C VAL A 161 -3.64 3.56 -13.92
N ALA A 162 -2.66 3.01 -13.22
CA ALA A 162 -2.78 1.76 -12.49
C ALA A 162 -2.51 2.00 -11.00
N ASN A 163 -3.47 1.66 -10.15
CA ASN A 163 -3.27 1.55 -8.72
C ASN A 163 -2.83 0.11 -8.42
N VAL A 164 -1.58 -0.07 -7.99
CA VAL A 164 -0.94 -1.36 -7.74
C VAL A 164 -0.67 -1.50 -6.26
N TRP A 165 -1.64 -2.01 -5.50
CA TRP A 165 -1.46 -2.15 -4.04
C TRP A 165 -0.44 -3.23 -3.70
N ASN A 166 0.15 -3.12 -2.51
CA ASN A 166 1.30 -3.88 -2.08
C ASN A 166 2.60 -3.64 -2.87
N TYR A 167 2.64 -2.64 -3.76
CA TYR A 167 3.87 -2.27 -4.46
C TYR A 167 5.02 -2.03 -3.48
N ASP A 168 6.19 -2.54 -3.84
CA ASP A 168 7.44 -2.31 -3.12
C ASP A 168 8.58 -1.94 -4.08
N THR A 169 9.64 -1.38 -3.54
CA THR A 169 10.85 -1.04 -4.32
C THR A 169 11.38 -2.28 -5.02
N GLY A 170 11.70 -2.13 -6.30
CA GLY A 170 12.17 -3.23 -7.14
C GLY A 170 11.09 -3.96 -7.92
N TRP A 171 9.81 -3.74 -7.64
CA TRP A 171 8.74 -4.24 -8.50
C TRP A 171 8.80 -3.60 -9.89
N GLN A 172 8.32 -4.32 -10.89
CA GLN A 172 8.16 -3.82 -12.24
C GLN A 172 6.68 -3.72 -12.58
N VAL A 173 6.24 -2.60 -13.13
CA VAL A 173 4.87 -2.42 -13.63
C VAL A 173 4.97 -2.16 -15.13
N LYS A 174 4.60 -3.16 -15.92
CA LYS A 174 4.79 -3.21 -17.38
C LYS A 174 3.48 -3.00 -18.11
N VAL A 175 3.56 -2.35 -19.27
CA VAL A 175 2.45 -2.17 -20.20
C VAL A 175 2.72 -2.95 -21.47
N TYR A 176 1.68 -3.63 -21.94
CA TYR A 176 1.62 -4.30 -23.24
C TYR A 176 0.47 -3.68 -24.03
N GLU A 177 0.74 -3.36 -25.28
CA GLU A 177 -0.24 -2.90 -26.27
C GLU A 177 -0.34 -3.98 -27.36
N ASP A 178 -1.54 -4.57 -27.55
CA ASP A 178 -1.78 -5.72 -28.41
C ASP A 178 -0.81 -6.89 -28.18
N ASP A 179 -0.59 -7.21 -26.88
CA ASP A 179 0.34 -8.24 -26.36
C ASP A 179 1.84 -7.97 -26.64
N VAL A 180 2.19 -6.83 -27.21
CA VAL A 180 3.58 -6.42 -27.41
C VAL A 180 4.02 -5.54 -26.24
N PHE A 181 5.17 -5.83 -25.64
CA PHE A 181 5.73 -4.99 -24.57
C PHE A 181 5.95 -3.56 -25.08
N SER A 182 5.30 -2.62 -24.45
CA SER A 182 5.36 -1.20 -24.81
C SER A 182 6.30 -0.39 -23.92
N GLY A 183 6.33 -0.67 -22.60
CA GLY A 183 7.21 0.02 -21.68
C GLY A 183 6.86 -0.23 -20.21
N ASN A 184 7.60 0.41 -19.32
CA ASN A 184 7.32 0.40 -17.90
C ASN A 184 6.50 1.63 -17.51
N MET A 185 5.56 1.46 -16.59
CA MET A 185 4.84 2.58 -15.99
C MET A 185 5.75 3.34 -15.02
N THR A 186 5.49 4.63 -14.87
CA THR A 186 6.17 5.51 -13.92
C THR A 186 5.27 5.75 -12.71
N MET A 187 5.86 5.72 -11.52
CA MET A 187 5.13 6.07 -10.30
C MET A 187 4.67 7.54 -10.35
N ALA A 188 3.40 7.75 -10.09
CA ALA A 188 2.76 9.06 -10.24
C ALA A 188 2.88 9.98 -9.02
N TYR A 189 3.41 9.49 -7.91
CA TYR A 189 3.38 10.13 -6.61
C TYR A 189 3.91 11.56 -6.58
N ALA A 190 5.01 11.85 -7.29
CA ALA A 190 5.68 13.15 -7.20
C ALA A 190 5.19 14.17 -8.22
N ASP A 191 4.77 13.73 -9.40
CA ASP A 191 4.69 14.60 -10.58
C ASP A 191 3.27 14.87 -11.09
N PHE A 192 2.31 13.98 -10.81
CA PHE A 192 1.02 14.03 -11.47
C PHE A 192 -0.18 14.18 -10.54
N PHE A 193 -0.23 13.44 -9.43
CA PHE A 193 -1.36 13.49 -8.49
C PHE A 193 -1.04 12.71 -7.22
N ASN A 194 -1.68 13.13 -6.14
CA ASN A 194 -1.40 12.57 -4.81
C ASN A 194 -2.43 11.53 -4.37
N ASN A 195 -3.62 11.52 -4.96
CA ASN A 195 -4.74 10.73 -4.49
C ASN A 195 -5.28 9.80 -5.58
N ASP A 196 -5.86 8.68 -5.19
CA ASP A 196 -6.62 7.84 -6.10
C ASP A 196 -7.99 8.46 -6.39
N ALA A 197 -8.20 8.95 -7.61
CA ALA A 197 -9.41 9.69 -7.99
C ALA A 197 -10.67 8.80 -7.93
N TRP A 198 -10.55 7.50 -8.23
CA TRP A 198 -11.66 6.57 -8.13
C TRP A 198 -12.08 6.37 -6.68
N SER A 199 -11.11 6.13 -5.79
CA SER A 199 -11.36 5.97 -4.37
C SER A 199 -11.97 7.22 -3.74
N GLN A 200 -11.46 8.39 -4.10
CA GLN A 200 -12.04 9.65 -3.65
C GLN A 200 -13.48 9.83 -4.10
N ALA A 201 -13.75 9.61 -5.39
CA ALA A 201 -15.10 9.73 -5.91
C ALA A 201 -16.05 8.72 -5.25
N TYR A 202 -15.60 7.49 -5.02
CA TYR A 202 -16.38 6.49 -4.30
C TYR A 202 -16.77 6.94 -2.90
N HIS A 203 -15.79 7.41 -2.11
CA HIS A 203 -16.07 7.86 -0.75
C HIS A 203 -16.93 9.11 -0.69
N ILE A 204 -16.69 10.06 -1.58
CA ILE A 204 -17.40 11.36 -1.56
C ILE A 204 -18.76 11.26 -2.24
N ALA A 205 -18.83 10.77 -3.47
CA ALA A 205 -20.06 10.75 -4.25
C ALA A 205 -20.99 9.59 -3.90
N THR A 206 -20.46 8.37 -3.72
CA THR A 206 -21.28 7.19 -3.42
C THR A 206 -21.60 7.08 -1.93
N LEU A 207 -20.60 7.29 -1.07
CA LEU A 207 -20.75 7.10 0.37
C LEU A 207 -21.05 8.38 1.14
N ASN A 208 -21.10 9.52 0.46
CA ASN A 208 -21.38 10.85 1.02
C ASN A 208 -20.47 11.22 2.21
N ARG A 209 -19.15 10.97 2.05
CA ARG A 209 -18.16 11.24 3.09
C ARG A 209 -17.48 12.59 2.90
N ASN A 210 -16.98 13.16 4.00
CA ASN A 210 -16.26 14.43 3.95
C ASN A 210 -14.91 14.24 3.23
N PRO A 211 -14.62 15.00 2.16
CA PRO A 211 -13.37 14.92 1.40
C PRO A 211 -12.10 15.00 2.26
N ALA A 212 -12.10 15.85 3.28
CA ALA A 212 -10.95 16.05 4.16
C ALA A 212 -10.49 14.76 4.88
N ASN A 213 -11.40 13.81 5.09
CA ASN A 213 -11.12 12.56 5.81
C ASN A 213 -10.74 11.40 4.90
N TYR A 214 -11.00 11.50 3.59
CA TYR A 214 -10.86 10.39 2.65
C TYR A 214 -9.93 10.69 1.48
N SER A 215 -9.23 11.82 1.55
CA SER A 215 -8.24 12.25 0.57
C SER A 215 -6.87 11.71 1.01
N GLN A 216 -6.60 10.45 0.75
CA GLN A 216 -5.35 9.80 1.12
C GLN A 216 -4.39 9.75 -0.06
N ILE A 217 -3.15 10.12 0.19
CA ILE A 217 -2.08 10.04 -0.80
C ILE A 217 -1.78 8.57 -1.11
N SER A 218 -1.93 8.19 -2.38
CA SER A 218 -1.48 6.89 -2.86
C SER A 218 -0.02 6.95 -3.29
N LYS A 219 0.80 6.01 -2.80
CA LYS A 219 2.20 5.83 -3.17
C LYS A 219 2.42 4.64 -4.08
N HIS A 220 1.35 4.13 -4.67
CA HIS A 220 1.37 3.00 -5.57
C HIS A 220 0.45 3.20 -6.80
N ASN A 221 0.17 4.48 -7.14
CA ASN A 221 -0.38 4.85 -8.43
C ASN A 221 0.73 5.00 -9.46
N PHE A 222 0.52 4.41 -10.63
CA PHE A 222 1.43 4.43 -11.76
C PHE A 222 0.73 5.04 -12.97
N VAL A 223 1.50 5.73 -13.82
CA VAL A 223 1.01 6.35 -15.03
C VAL A 223 1.83 5.89 -16.24
N TYR A 224 1.17 5.76 -17.38
CA TYR A 224 1.83 5.46 -18.65
C TYR A 224 1.10 6.16 -19.79
N LYS A 225 1.87 6.72 -20.74
CA LYS A 225 1.35 7.26 -22.00
C LYS A 225 1.41 6.17 -23.06
N LEU A 226 0.24 5.76 -23.56
CA LEU A 226 0.14 4.75 -24.61
C LEU A 226 0.77 5.24 -25.90
N LYS A 227 1.48 4.37 -26.59
CA LYS A 227 2.00 4.61 -27.94
C LYS A 227 0.90 4.45 -28.99
N ASN A 228 -0.02 3.52 -28.74
CA ASN A 228 -1.23 3.31 -29.54
C ASN A 228 -2.47 3.34 -28.65
N PRO A 229 -3.16 4.49 -28.50
CA PRO A 229 -4.35 4.60 -27.65
C PRO A 229 -5.53 3.67 -28.04
N GLY A 230 -5.51 3.13 -29.27
CA GLY A 230 -6.51 2.17 -29.77
C GLY A 230 -6.20 0.72 -29.46
N ALA A 231 -5.00 0.41 -28.96
CA ALA A 231 -4.59 -0.96 -28.65
C ALA A 231 -5.36 -1.56 -27.47
N ARG A 232 -5.42 -2.89 -27.46
CA ARG A 232 -5.78 -3.65 -26.26
C ARG A 232 -4.65 -3.52 -25.25
N VAL A 233 -4.96 -2.98 -24.08
CA VAL A 233 -4.00 -2.72 -23.01
C VAL A 233 -3.98 -3.88 -22.01
N LYS A 234 -2.78 -4.31 -21.62
CA LYS A 234 -2.54 -5.19 -20.48
C LYS A 234 -1.46 -4.59 -19.58
N VAL A 235 -1.75 -4.48 -18.31
CA VAL A 235 -0.77 -4.09 -17.29
C VAL A 235 -0.36 -5.32 -16.50
N VAL A 236 0.94 -5.50 -16.29
CA VAL A 236 1.53 -6.61 -15.54
C VAL A 236 2.43 -6.05 -14.44
N ALA A 237 2.07 -6.29 -13.20
CA ALA A 237 2.94 -6.03 -12.06
C ALA A 237 3.72 -7.30 -11.71
N ILE A 238 5.03 -7.17 -11.53
CA ILE A 238 5.94 -8.26 -11.16
C ILE A 238 6.58 -7.90 -9.83
N ASP A 239 6.33 -8.69 -8.81
CA ASP A 239 6.84 -8.44 -7.47
C ASP A 239 8.29 -8.93 -7.26
N GLY A 240 8.83 -8.69 -6.06
CA GLY A 240 10.18 -9.12 -5.69
C GLY A 240 10.39 -10.63 -5.59
N TYR A 241 9.31 -11.42 -5.67
CA TYR A 241 9.31 -12.89 -5.64
C TYR A 241 8.98 -13.49 -7.01
N ALA A 242 8.94 -12.67 -8.06
CA ALA A 242 8.58 -13.03 -9.42
C ALA A 242 7.11 -13.48 -9.60
N ASN A 243 6.23 -13.21 -8.63
CA ASN A 243 4.79 -13.34 -8.89
C ASN A 243 4.35 -12.28 -9.89
N GLN A 244 3.42 -12.66 -10.77
CA GLN A 244 2.88 -11.76 -11.79
C GLN A 244 1.39 -11.57 -11.58
N TYR A 245 0.96 -10.32 -11.64
CA TYR A 245 -0.43 -9.91 -11.52
C TYR A 245 -0.81 -9.13 -12.77
N GLU A 246 -1.85 -9.56 -13.47
CA GLU A 246 -2.26 -8.98 -14.73
C GLU A 246 -3.61 -8.27 -14.59
N GLN A 247 -3.77 -7.16 -15.33
CA GLN A 247 -5.04 -6.46 -15.46
C GLN A 247 -5.25 -5.96 -16.88
N THR A 248 -6.39 -6.29 -17.47
CA THR A 248 -6.81 -5.84 -18.80
C THR A 248 -8.08 -4.99 -18.74
N GLU A 249 -8.87 -5.14 -17.68
CA GLU A 249 -10.15 -4.48 -17.56
C GLU A 249 -10.01 -3.09 -16.94
N PHE A 250 -10.54 -2.11 -17.64
CA PHE A 250 -10.62 -0.75 -17.11
C PHE A 250 -11.82 -0.62 -16.15
N THR A 251 -11.57 0.01 -15.01
CA THR A 251 -12.64 0.36 -14.07
C THR A 251 -13.42 1.55 -14.61
N GLU A 252 -14.66 1.31 -15.04
CA GLU A 252 -15.50 2.29 -15.71
C GLU A 252 -16.53 2.93 -14.77
N THR A 253 -16.85 2.30 -13.66
CA THR A 253 -17.89 2.74 -12.71
C THR A 253 -17.38 2.77 -11.28
N LEU A 254 -18.05 3.53 -10.42
CA LEU A 254 -17.91 3.40 -8.97
C LEU A 254 -18.62 2.14 -8.49
N GLU A 255 -18.15 1.57 -7.40
CA GLU A 255 -18.86 0.49 -6.71
C GLU A 255 -20.18 1.02 -6.11
N SER A 256 -21.14 0.13 -5.88
CA SER A 256 -22.33 0.45 -5.11
C SER A 256 -21.99 0.71 -3.65
N ALA A 257 -22.84 1.47 -2.97
CA ALA A 257 -22.64 1.78 -1.56
C ALA A 257 -22.50 0.51 -0.72
N TYR A 258 -21.42 0.44 0.05
CA TYR A 258 -21.16 -0.65 0.97
C TYR A 258 -21.89 -0.43 2.29
N THR A 259 -22.57 -1.46 2.77
CA THR A 259 -23.18 -1.47 4.11
C THR A 259 -22.55 -2.58 4.95
N TYR A 260 -22.00 -2.24 6.09
CA TYR A 260 -21.66 -3.24 7.12
C TYR A 260 -22.95 -3.88 7.60
N ARG A 261 -23.04 -5.19 7.45
CA ARG A 261 -24.14 -5.99 8.02
C ARG A 261 -23.75 -6.50 9.39
#